data_b3912b4887961b9358c293e62bd49290
#
_entry.id   b3912b4887961b9358c293e62bd49290
#
_cell.length_a   1.000
_cell.length_b   1.000
_cell.length_c   1.000
_cell.angle_alpha   90.00
_cell.angle_beta   90.00
_cell.angle_gamma   90.00
#
_symmetry.space_group_name_H-M   'P 1'
#
loop_
_entity.id
_entity.type
_entity.pdbx_description
1 polymer ?
#
loop_
_entity_poly.entity_id
_entity_poly.type
_entity_poly.pdbx_seq_one_letter_code
_entity_poly.pdbx_strand_id
1 'polypeptide(L)'
;MGRRVGGGMASCCAAYYQERCKALITMSAQSMVEELTLSGIREAKEIFKQDGQLDRLKKYHGEKAQWVLDAWTETWLSEAFKHWTLDEYLQKIQCPMLIIHGELDEYGSLNQPQQYIKSSPAPSQLYIMENTHHMPHKEKPEEVLAVVTQFLEKLTDFTQLNHTANEQV
;
A
#
# COMPACT_ATOMS: atom_id res chain seq x y z
N MET A 1 2.06 -8.44 -3.36
CA MET A 1 2.03 -7.62 -2.12
C MET A 1 2.80 -6.32 -2.35
N GLY A 2 2.23 -5.19 -2.04
CA GLY A 2 2.86 -3.88 -2.22
C GLY A 2 2.73 -3.03 -0.96
N ARG A 3 3.73 -2.19 -0.70
CA ARG A 3 3.81 -1.28 0.43
C ARG A 3 4.21 0.12 -0.03
N ARG A 4 3.67 1.18 0.59
CA ARG A 4 3.92 2.58 0.21
C ARG A 4 3.68 2.80 -1.29
N VAL A 5 4.66 3.42 -1.99
CA VAL A 5 4.65 3.54 -3.46
C VAL A 5 4.50 2.17 -4.14
N GLY A 6 5.15 1.12 -3.61
CA GLY A 6 4.97 -0.25 -4.09
C GLY A 6 3.54 -0.76 -3.96
N GLY A 7 2.77 -0.30 -2.96
CA GLY A 7 1.34 -0.59 -2.83
C GLY A 7 0.53 0.02 -3.98
N GLY A 8 0.78 1.29 -4.30
CA GLY A 8 0.17 1.95 -5.46
C GLY A 8 0.53 1.26 -6.78
N MET A 9 1.81 0.92 -6.98
CA MET A 9 2.26 0.18 -8.17
C MET A 9 1.60 -1.20 -8.28
N ALA A 10 1.47 -1.94 -7.17
CA ALA A 10 0.79 -3.22 -7.14
C ALA A 10 -0.69 -3.08 -7.51
N SER A 11 -1.35 -2.01 -7.07
CA SER A 11 -2.73 -1.68 -7.43
C SER A 11 -2.87 -1.39 -8.93
N CYS A 12 -1.94 -0.62 -9.50
CA CYS A 12 -1.90 -0.40 -10.96
C CYS A 12 -1.70 -1.71 -11.72
N CYS A 13 -0.78 -2.59 -11.26
CA CYS A 13 -0.58 -3.89 -11.87
C CYS A 13 -1.85 -4.75 -11.81
N ALA A 14 -2.54 -4.78 -10.67
CA ALA A 14 -3.80 -5.53 -10.51
C ALA A 14 -4.91 -4.99 -11.43
N ALA A 15 -4.96 -3.67 -11.63
CA ALA A 15 -5.92 -3.02 -12.52
C ALA A 15 -5.65 -3.33 -14.01
N TYR A 16 -4.38 -3.34 -14.42
CA TYR A 16 -4.01 -3.55 -15.84
C TYR A 16 -3.92 -5.03 -16.25
N TYR A 17 -3.60 -5.92 -15.31
CA TYR A 17 -3.36 -7.34 -15.59
C TYR A 17 -4.31 -8.24 -14.79
N GLN A 18 -5.60 -7.95 -14.86
CA GLN A 18 -6.68 -8.58 -14.09
C GLN A 18 -6.63 -10.12 -14.17
N GLU A 19 -6.48 -10.68 -15.37
CA GLU A 19 -6.42 -12.12 -15.62
C GLU A 19 -5.22 -12.81 -14.95
N ARG A 20 -4.15 -12.06 -14.66
CA ARG A 20 -2.92 -12.56 -14.07
C ARG A 20 -2.83 -12.32 -12.58
N CYS A 21 -3.69 -11.47 -12.03
CA CYS A 21 -3.68 -11.08 -10.64
C CYS A 21 -4.70 -11.90 -9.85
N LYS A 22 -4.24 -12.78 -8.98
CA LYS A 22 -5.11 -13.66 -8.18
C LYS A 22 -5.59 -12.98 -6.89
N ALA A 23 -4.78 -12.09 -6.35
CA ALA A 23 -5.11 -11.27 -5.19
C ALA A 23 -4.22 -10.03 -5.11
N LEU A 24 -4.70 -8.99 -4.47
CA LEU A 24 -3.92 -7.79 -4.13
C LEU A 24 -3.82 -7.67 -2.60
N ILE A 25 -2.58 -7.60 -2.09
CA ILE A 25 -2.34 -7.30 -0.68
C ILE A 25 -1.55 -6.00 -0.60
N THR A 26 -2.09 -5.01 0.08
CA THR A 26 -1.42 -3.73 0.33
C THR A 26 -1.18 -3.52 1.82
N MET A 27 -0.11 -2.80 2.14
CA MET A 27 0.24 -2.47 3.51
C MET A 27 0.72 -1.02 3.59
N SER A 28 0.05 -0.20 4.39
CA SER A 28 0.31 1.23 4.52
C SER A 28 0.47 1.91 3.15
N ALA A 29 -0.40 1.56 2.21
CA ALA A 29 -0.37 2.08 0.86
C ALA A 29 -1.22 3.35 0.76
N GLN A 30 -0.66 4.36 0.11
CA GLN A 30 -1.40 5.59 -0.18
C GLN A 30 -2.29 5.38 -1.41
N SER A 31 -3.49 5.91 -1.34
CA SER A 31 -4.50 5.91 -2.41
C SER A 31 -4.76 7.31 -2.98
N MET A 32 -4.38 8.33 -2.24
CA MET A 32 -4.58 9.73 -2.63
C MET A 32 -3.61 10.64 -1.87
N VAL A 33 -3.53 11.89 -2.29
CA VAL A 33 -2.82 12.94 -1.54
C VAL A 33 -3.74 13.50 -0.47
N GLU A 34 -3.24 13.61 0.75
CA GLU A 34 -3.92 14.25 1.88
C GLU A 34 -2.92 15.07 2.71
N GLU A 35 -3.41 16.02 3.52
CA GLU A 35 -2.55 16.94 4.25
C GLU A 35 -1.66 16.23 5.29
N LEU A 36 -2.13 15.16 5.92
CA LEU A 36 -1.31 14.35 6.82
C LEU A 36 -0.06 13.81 6.11
N THR A 37 -0.24 13.24 4.91
CA THR A 37 0.87 12.74 4.09
C THR A 37 1.85 13.87 3.74
N LEU A 38 1.33 15.02 3.28
CA LEU A 38 2.16 16.17 2.91
C LEU A 38 2.93 16.73 4.10
N SER A 39 2.29 16.81 5.27
CA SER A 39 2.92 17.26 6.51
C SER A 39 4.07 16.32 6.92
N GLY A 40 3.84 15.01 6.94
CA GLY A 40 4.86 14.02 7.24
C GLY A 40 6.03 14.06 6.25
N ILE A 41 5.76 14.31 4.95
CA ILE A 41 6.82 14.45 3.94
C ILE A 41 7.63 15.73 4.13
N ARG A 42 6.99 16.86 4.47
CA ARG A 42 7.72 18.11 4.79
C ARG A 42 8.63 17.89 5.99
N GLU A 43 8.13 17.28 7.05
CA GLU A 43 8.92 16.96 8.25
C GLU A 43 10.09 16.05 7.91
N ALA A 44 9.85 14.96 7.18
CA ALA A 44 10.91 14.06 6.73
C ALA A 44 11.98 14.80 5.91
N LYS A 45 11.58 15.69 4.99
CA LYS A 45 12.49 16.52 4.20
C LYS A 45 13.40 17.38 5.07
N GLU A 46 12.87 17.99 6.14
CA GLU A 46 13.67 18.77 7.10
C GLU A 46 14.61 17.87 7.92
N ILE A 47 14.14 16.70 8.37
CA ILE A 47 14.99 15.75 9.10
C ILE A 47 16.16 15.29 8.25
N PHE A 48 15.98 15.01 6.96
CA PHE A 48 17.05 14.57 6.07
C PHE A 48 18.11 15.64 5.76
N LYS A 49 17.88 16.92 6.08
CA LYS A 49 18.88 17.98 6.03
C LYS A 49 19.89 17.91 7.20
N GLN A 50 19.56 17.21 8.28
CA GLN A 50 20.43 17.07 9.44
C GLN A 50 21.59 16.13 9.13
N ASP A 51 22.74 16.39 9.79
CA ASP A 51 23.96 15.61 9.60
C ASP A 51 23.73 14.11 9.82
N GLY A 52 24.28 13.30 8.92
CA GLY A 52 24.22 11.83 9.00
C GLY A 52 22.88 11.20 8.59
N GLN A 53 21.81 11.97 8.44
CA GLN A 53 20.51 11.39 8.07
C GLN A 53 20.50 10.85 6.63
N LEU A 54 21.11 11.55 5.70
CA LEU A 54 21.25 11.09 4.32
C LEU A 54 22.09 9.81 4.20
N ASP A 55 23.06 9.62 5.10
CA ASP A 55 23.93 8.43 5.09
C ASP A 55 23.13 7.14 5.36
N ARG A 56 21.98 7.24 6.05
CA ARG A 56 21.06 6.12 6.23
C ARG A 56 20.45 5.66 4.89
N LEU A 57 20.21 6.58 3.97
CA LEU A 57 19.74 6.27 2.61
C LEU A 57 20.90 5.80 1.73
N LYS A 58 22.10 6.38 1.86
CA LYS A 58 23.29 5.96 1.12
C LYS A 58 23.61 4.47 1.34
N LYS A 59 23.31 3.94 2.51
CA LYS A 59 23.45 2.52 2.82
C LYS A 59 22.72 1.61 1.83
N TYR A 60 21.59 2.08 1.27
CA TYR A 60 20.73 1.31 0.36
C TYR A 60 20.81 1.79 -1.09
N HIS A 61 21.14 3.07 -1.31
CA HIS A 61 21.08 3.73 -2.61
C HIS A 61 22.40 4.29 -3.11
N GLY A 62 23.48 4.21 -2.30
CA GLY A 62 24.79 4.74 -2.66
C GLY A 62 24.71 6.22 -3.05
N GLU A 63 25.39 6.59 -4.11
CA GLU A 63 25.41 7.97 -4.63
C GLU A 63 24.04 8.50 -5.10
N LYS A 64 23.07 7.62 -5.31
CA LYS A 64 21.70 8.01 -5.71
C LYS A 64 20.81 8.42 -4.53
N ALA A 65 21.31 8.37 -3.29
CA ALA A 65 20.49 8.63 -2.10
C ALA A 65 19.80 9.99 -2.12
N GLN A 66 20.53 11.06 -2.49
CA GLN A 66 19.93 12.40 -2.61
C GLN A 66 18.86 12.43 -3.70
N TRP A 67 19.13 11.89 -4.87
CA TRP A 67 18.17 11.82 -5.96
C TRP A 67 16.88 11.06 -5.58
N VAL A 68 17.02 9.96 -4.84
CA VAL A 68 15.85 9.19 -4.36
C VAL A 68 15.03 9.99 -3.37
N LEU A 69 15.68 10.72 -2.46
CA LEU A 69 15.01 11.61 -1.51
C LEU A 69 14.24 12.72 -2.25
N ASP A 70 14.90 13.38 -3.18
CA ASP A 70 14.31 14.48 -3.95
C ASP A 70 13.17 13.98 -4.83
N ALA A 71 13.33 12.87 -5.52
CA ALA A 71 12.29 12.26 -6.34
C ALA A 71 11.03 11.95 -5.53
N TRP A 72 11.18 11.52 -4.28
CA TRP A 72 10.04 11.31 -3.38
C TRP A 72 9.45 12.65 -2.92
N THR A 73 10.24 13.49 -2.25
CA THR A 73 9.73 14.69 -1.58
C THR A 73 9.22 15.74 -2.57
N GLU A 74 9.97 16.02 -3.64
CA GLU A 74 9.58 17.03 -4.63
C GLU A 74 8.35 16.60 -5.42
N THR A 75 8.21 15.32 -5.75
CA THR A 75 7.01 14.82 -6.45
C THR A 75 5.77 15.02 -5.58
N TRP A 76 5.79 14.52 -4.34
CA TRP A 76 4.64 14.60 -3.45
C TRP A 76 4.26 16.04 -3.07
N LEU A 77 5.21 16.93 -2.96
CA LEU A 77 5.00 18.34 -2.61
C LEU A 77 4.73 19.24 -3.82
N SER A 78 4.73 18.71 -5.04
CA SER A 78 4.48 19.50 -6.26
C SER A 78 2.99 19.80 -6.46
N GLU A 79 2.68 20.94 -7.03
CA GLU A 79 1.31 21.30 -7.44
C GLU A 79 0.73 20.31 -8.47
N ALA A 80 1.58 19.74 -9.34
CA ALA A 80 1.16 18.74 -10.33
C ALA A 80 0.65 17.45 -9.71
N PHE A 81 1.12 17.10 -8.50
CA PHE A 81 0.73 15.87 -7.80
C PHE A 81 -0.40 16.07 -6.78
N LYS A 82 -0.81 17.31 -6.52
CA LYS A 82 -1.77 17.70 -5.49
C LYS A 82 -3.10 16.95 -5.52
N HIS A 83 -3.57 16.60 -6.71
CA HIS A 83 -4.85 15.91 -6.91
C HIS A 83 -4.68 14.44 -7.31
N TRP A 84 -3.48 13.88 -7.07
CA TRP A 84 -3.24 12.49 -7.41
C TRP A 84 -4.09 11.54 -6.55
N THR A 85 -4.69 10.57 -7.21
CA THR A 85 -5.46 9.49 -6.61
C THR A 85 -5.30 8.18 -7.40
N LEU A 86 -5.55 7.06 -6.75
CA LEU A 86 -5.61 5.73 -7.38
C LEU A 86 -7.01 5.35 -7.87
N ASP A 87 -8.01 6.20 -7.74
CA ASP A 87 -9.42 5.83 -7.98
C ASP A 87 -9.67 5.17 -9.33
N GLU A 88 -9.10 5.71 -10.42
CA GLU A 88 -9.27 5.13 -11.75
C GLU A 88 -8.71 3.71 -11.88
N TYR A 89 -7.69 3.37 -11.09
CA TYR A 89 -7.12 2.04 -11.04
C TYR A 89 -7.94 1.12 -10.12
N LEU A 90 -8.31 1.61 -8.94
CA LEU A 90 -9.08 0.84 -7.95
C LEU A 90 -10.40 0.34 -8.52
N GLN A 91 -11.09 1.16 -9.33
CA GLN A 91 -12.33 0.80 -10.02
C GLN A 91 -12.18 -0.37 -11.00
N LYS A 92 -10.97 -0.65 -11.48
CA LYS A 92 -10.68 -1.72 -12.44
C LYS A 92 -10.23 -3.03 -11.78
N ILE A 93 -9.92 -3.01 -10.48
CA ILE A 93 -9.44 -4.20 -9.77
C ILE A 93 -10.61 -5.18 -9.59
N GLN A 94 -10.40 -6.42 -9.98
CA GLN A 94 -11.41 -7.50 -9.86
C GLN A 94 -10.98 -8.60 -8.89
N CYS A 95 -9.68 -8.75 -8.63
CA CYS A 95 -9.19 -9.77 -7.71
C CYS A 95 -9.47 -9.38 -6.25
N PRO A 96 -9.66 -10.36 -5.36
CA PRO A 96 -9.82 -10.12 -3.93
C PRO A 96 -8.67 -9.30 -3.35
N MET A 97 -8.98 -8.40 -2.42
CA MET A 97 -8.00 -7.50 -1.82
C MET A 97 -7.92 -7.67 -0.29
N LEU A 98 -6.70 -7.63 0.24
CA LEU A 98 -6.42 -7.42 1.66
C LEU A 98 -5.68 -6.09 1.81
N ILE A 99 -6.28 -5.18 2.57
CA ILE A 99 -5.73 -3.85 2.85
C ILE A 99 -5.36 -3.81 4.34
N ILE A 100 -4.06 -3.75 4.63
CA ILE A 100 -3.51 -3.66 5.98
C ILE A 100 -3.05 -2.23 6.22
N HIS A 101 -3.41 -1.63 7.37
CA HIS A 101 -3.01 -0.28 7.71
C HIS A 101 -2.81 -0.13 9.22
N GLY A 102 -1.79 0.60 9.63
CA GLY A 102 -1.56 0.93 11.02
C GLY A 102 -2.47 2.07 11.49
N GLU A 103 -3.11 1.93 12.63
CA GLU A 103 -4.00 2.95 13.21
C GLU A 103 -3.30 4.30 13.40
N LEU A 104 -2.02 4.27 13.78
CA LEU A 104 -1.20 5.43 14.10
C LEU A 104 -0.23 5.80 12.97
N ASP A 105 -0.56 5.45 11.72
CA ASP A 105 0.30 5.73 10.56
C ASP A 105 0.50 7.24 10.38
N GLU A 106 1.72 7.69 10.54
CA GLU A 106 2.12 9.11 10.48
C GLU A 106 2.16 9.67 9.04
N TYR A 107 2.06 8.83 8.03
CA TYR A 107 2.07 9.23 6.61
C TYR A 107 0.75 9.03 5.88
N GLY A 108 -0.22 8.39 6.51
CA GLY A 108 -1.51 8.12 5.89
C GLY A 108 -2.61 7.89 6.90
N SER A 109 -3.66 8.71 6.88
CA SER A 109 -4.81 8.52 7.74
C SER A 109 -5.61 7.26 7.34
N LEU A 110 -6.59 6.89 8.14
CA LEU A 110 -7.53 5.80 7.83
C LEU A 110 -8.35 6.05 6.56
N ASN A 111 -8.35 7.27 6.02
CA ASN A 111 -8.97 7.55 4.72
C ASN A 111 -8.24 6.80 3.57
N GLN A 112 -6.93 6.58 3.70
CA GLN A 112 -6.14 5.87 2.69
C GLN A 112 -6.66 4.44 2.44
N PRO A 113 -6.74 3.56 3.46
CA PRO A 113 -7.27 2.21 3.26
C PRO A 113 -8.77 2.19 2.99
N GLN A 114 -9.55 3.14 3.53
CA GLN A 114 -10.99 3.26 3.24
C GLN A 114 -11.27 3.59 1.77
N GLN A 115 -10.39 4.36 1.11
CA GLN A 115 -10.53 4.67 -0.31
C GLN A 115 -10.43 3.41 -1.18
N TYR A 116 -9.58 2.45 -0.82
CA TYR A 116 -9.53 1.14 -1.49
C TYR A 116 -10.89 0.45 -1.46
N ILE A 117 -11.52 0.39 -0.27
CA ILE A 117 -12.83 -0.25 -0.08
C ILE A 117 -13.93 0.49 -0.85
N LYS A 118 -13.90 1.81 -0.81
CA LYS A 118 -14.93 2.65 -1.43
C LYS A 118 -14.87 2.65 -2.96
N SER A 119 -13.67 2.66 -3.53
CA SER A 119 -13.47 2.86 -4.97
C SER A 119 -13.40 1.55 -5.75
N SER A 120 -13.10 0.42 -5.11
CA SER A 120 -13.00 -0.87 -5.81
C SER A 120 -14.29 -1.68 -5.70
N PRO A 121 -14.77 -2.29 -6.80
CA PRO A 121 -15.88 -3.25 -6.77
C PRO A 121 -15.44 -4.64 -6.27
N ALA A 122 -14.16 -4.91 -6.14
CA ALA A 122 -13.62 -6.22 -5.77
C ALA A 122 -13.92 -6.58 -4.31
N PRO A 123 -14.09 -7.87 -3.98
CA PRO A 123 -14.18 -8.33 -2.60
C PRO A 123 -12.96 -7.87 -1.81
N SER A 124 -13.18 -7.17 -0.71
CA SER A 124 -12.10 -6.50 0.02
C SER A 124 -12.19 -6.75 1.52
N GLN A 125 -11.06 -7.07 2.12
CA GLN A 125 -10.88 -7.16 3.56
C GLN A 125 -9.98 -6.02 4.02
N LEU A 126 -10.50 -5.19 4.94
CA LEU A 126 -9.73 -4.15 5.62
C LEU A 126 -9.27 -4.67 6.98
N TYR A 127 -7.98 -4.52 7.27
CA TYR A 127 -7.40 -4.85 8.56
C TYR A 127 -6.63 -3.65 9.12
N ILE A 128 -7.22 -2.99 10.12
CA ILE A 128 -6.59 -1.89 10.84
C ILE A 128 -5.85 -2.50 12.05
N MET A 129 -4.55 -2.25 12.10
CA MET A 129 -3.70 -2.72 13.20
C MET A 129 -3.64 -1.66 14.30
N GLU A 130 -4.24 -1.96 15.45
CA GLU A 130 -4.26 -1.07 16.63
C GLU A 130 -2.83 -0.77 17.10
N ASN A 131 -2.61 0.45 17.60
CA ASN A 131 -1.32 0.88 18.15
C ASN A 131 -0.12 0.55 17.23
N THR A 132 -0.28 0.74 15.92
CA THR A 132 0.72 0.41 14.90
C THR A 132 0.90 1.59 13.96
N HIS A 133 2.16 1.96 13.68
CA HIS A 133 2.52 3.05 12.79
C HIS A 133 2.68 2.58 11.33
N HIS A 134 3.49 3.30 10.56
CA HIS A 134 3.64 3.10 9.12
C HIS A 134 4.34 1.79 8.71
N MET A 135 4.93 1.05 9.64
CA MET A 135 5.69 -0.17 9.33
C MET A 135 5.14 -1.44 10.02
N PRO A 136 3.85 -1.82 9.80
CA PRO A 136 3.20 -2.95 10.47
C PRO A 136 4.03 -4.23 10.46
N HIS A 137 4.64 -4.58 9.34
CA HIS A 137 5.47 -5.78 9.18
C HIS A 137 6.76 -5.77 10.00
N LYS A 138 7.20 -4.61 10.51
CA LYS A 138 8.34 -4.50 11.43
C LYS A 138 7.91 -4.41 12.87
N GLU A 139 6.78 -3.75 13.12
CA GLU A 139 6.25 -3.52 14.45
C GLU A 139 5.55 -4.78 15.00
N LYS A 140 4.76 -5.44 14.14
CA LYS A 140 3.97 -6.62 14.50
C LYS A 140 4.04 -7.70 13.40
N PRO A 141 5.22 -8.27 13.14
CA PRO A 141 5.44 -9.20 12.02
C PRO A 141 4.57 -10.46 12.08
N GLU A 142 4.36 -11.01 13.28
CA GLU A 142 3.57 -12.22 13.48
C GLU A 142 2.08 -11.99 13.19
N GLU A 143 1.55 -10.85 13.61
CA GLU A 143 0.16 -10.46 13.35
C GLU A 143 -0.06 -10.25 11.84
N VAL A 144 0.86 -9.55 11.17
CA VAL A 144 0.80 -9.38 9.70
C VAL A 144 0.85 -10.73 9.00
N LEU A 145 1.76 -11.62 9.42
CA LEU A 145 1.88 -12.96 8.84
C LEU A 145 0.57 -13.76 9.01
N ALA A 146 -0.01 -13.75 10.20
CA ALA A 146 -1.26 -14.45 10.49
C ALA A 146 -2.41 -13.94 9.61
N VAL A 147 -2.59 -12.63 9.51
CA VAL A 147 -3.65 -12.01 8.68
C VAL A 147 -3.48 -12.33 7.20
N VAL A 148 -2.25 -12.25 6.69
CA VAL A 148 -1.95 -12.58 5.29
C VAL A 148 -2.19 -14.07 5.01
N THR A 149 -1.74 -14.95 5.90
CA THR A 149 -1.95 -16.41 5.75
C THR A 149 -3.44 -16.73 5.73
N GLN A 150 -4.21 -16.23 6.69
CA GLN A 150 -5.66 -16.45 6.74
C GLN A 150 -6.38 -15.95 5.47
N PHE A 151 -5.95 -14.82 4.93
CA PHE A 151 -6.51 -14.30 3.68
C PHE A 151 -6.21 -15.23 2.50
N LEU A 152 -4.98 -15.71 2.37
CA LEU A 152 -4.56 -16.61 1.29
C LEU A 152 -5.22 -17.98 1.37
N GLU A 153 -5.40 -18.54 2.57
CA GLU A 153 -6.12 -19.80 2.80
C GLU A 153 -7.56 -19.72 2.29
N LYS A 154 -8.27 -18.65 2.63
CA LYS A 154 -9.64 -18.42 2.14
C LYS A 154 -9.71 -18.36 0.61
N LEU A 155 -8.71 -17.79 -0.05
CA LEU A 155 -8.66 -17.76 -1.53
C LEU A 155 -8.49 -19.15 -2.13
N THR A 156 -7.69 -20.00 -1.50
CA THR A 156 -7.45 -21.38 -1.97
C THR A 156 -8.73 -22.21 -1.87
N ASP A 157 -9.47 -22.08 -0.78
CA ASP A 157 -10.75 -22.77 -0.57
C ASP A 157 -11.80 -22.36 -1.61
N PHE A 158 -11.92 -21.07 -1.93
CA PHE A 158 -12.80 -20.58 -2.99
C PHE A 158 -12.45 -21.12 -4.37
N THR A 159 -11.17 -21.28 -4.67
CA THR A 159 -10.71 -21.81 -5.96
C THR A 159 -11.03 -23.30 -6.09
N GLN A 160 -10.88 -24.08 -5.04
CA GLN A 160 -11.20 -25.51 -5.02
C GLN A 160 -12.70 -25.78 -5.16
N LEU A 161 -13.54 -24.99 -4.48
CA LEU A 161 -15.00 -25.11 -4.59
C LEU A 161 -15.52 -24.84 -6.00
N ASN A 162 -14.93 -23.89 -6.72
CA ASN A 162 -15.29 -23.55 -8.08
C ASN A 162 -14.80 -24.60 -9.12
N HIS A 163 -13.69 -25.31 -8.85
CA HIS A 163 -13.23 -26.41 -9.69
C HIS A 163 -14.14 -27.64 -9.58
N THR A 164 -14.55 -28.01 -8.38
CA THR A 164 -15.46 -29.15 -8.16
C THR A 164 -16.88 -28.90 -8.69
N ALA A 165 -17.35 -27.66 -8.73
CA ALA A 165 -18.65 -27.32 -9.31
C ALA A 165 -18.67 -27.40 -10.85
N ASN A 166 -17.53 -27.14 -11.52
CA ASN A 166 -17.43 -27.21 -12.99
C ASN A 166 -17.12 -28.63 -13.52
N GLU A 167 -16.73 -29.57 -12.68
CA GLU A 167 -16.53 -30.98 -13.08
C GLU A 167 -17.81 -31.83 -12.97
N GLN A 168 -18.90 -31.24 -12.49
CA GLN A 168 -20.20 -31.93 -12.33
C GLN A 168 -21.26 -31.50 -13.38
N VAL A 169 -20.89 -30.76 -14.41
CA VAL A 169 -21.70 -30.37 -15.55
C VAL A 169 -21.14 -31.01 -16.81
#